data_a7a4fa493387648ebcdfb63b334dc39a
#
_entry.id   a7a4fa493387648ebcdfb63b334dc39a
#
_cell.length_a   1.000
_cell.length_b   1.000
_cell.length_c   1.000
_cell.angle_alpha   90.00
_cell.angle_beta   90.00
_cell.angle_gamma   90.00
#
_symmetry.space_group_name_H-M   'P 1'
#
loop_
_entity.id
_entity.type
_entity.pdbx_description
1 polymer ?
#
loop_
_entity_poly.entity_id
_entity_poly.type
_entity_poly.pdbx_seq_one_letter_code
_entity_poly.pdbx_strand_id
1 'polypeptide(L)'
;MKEIDIEAILQLAKERYPEARPRIISDNGPQFIANDFKSFIRLSGMTHVRTSPYYPQSNGKLERYHKSLKSECIRPKTPLSLEDAKRAVEEFVSHYNDHRLHSAIGYVTPSDMLEGRQTIIHAERDRKLEQAREERARKRAELRNVS
;
A
#
# COMPACT_ATOMS: atom_id res chain seq x y z
N MET A 1 -3.25 21.41 7.57
CA MET A 1 -1.97 20.94 6.99
C MET A 1 -1.45 22.07 6.10
N LYS A 2 -0.25 22.55 6.36
CA LYS A 2 0.41 23.60 5.58
C LYS A 2 1.27 22.93 4.50
N GLU A 3 1.68 23.72 3.50
CA GLU A 3 2.57 23.28 2.42
C GLU A 3 3.87 22.66 2.96
N ILE A 4 4.51 23.31 3.91
CA ILE A 4 5.76 22.86 4.53
C ILE A 4 5.63 21.47 5.20
N ASP A 5 4.45 21.13 5.72
CA ASP A 5 4.23 19.81 6.34
C ASP A 5 4.27 18.70 5.26
N ILE A 6 3.77 18.99 4.07
CA ILE A 6 3.76 18.06 2.94
C ILE A 6 5.17 17.90 2.36
N GLU A 7 5.89 19.00 2.19
CA GLU A 7 7.27 18.99 1.72
C GLU A 7 8.17 18.18 2.66
N ALA A 8 8.03 18.37 3.97
CA ALA A 8 8.76 17.59 4.97
C ALA A 8 8.49 16.08 4.86
N ILE A 9 7.23 15.66 4.68
CA ILE A 9 6.86 14.25 4.49
C ILE A 9 7.46 13.68 3.21
N LEU A 10 7.40 14.43 2.11
CA LEU A 10 7.97 14.01 0.84
C LEU A 10 9.50 13.96 0.87
N GLN A 11 10.13 14.87 1.61
CA GLN A 11 11.57 14.86 1.84
C GLN A 11 12.01 13.60 2.59
N LEU A 12 11.33 13.25 3.69
CA LEU A 12 11.58 12.01 4.44
C LEU A 12 11.39 10.77 3.56
N ALA A 13 10.35 10.77 2.71
CA ALA A 13 10.12 9.67 1.78
C ALA A 13 11.26 9.53 0.76
N LYS A 14 11.78 10.66 0.26
CA LYS A 14 12.91 10.69 -0.67
C LYS A 14 14.21 10.22 -0.02
N GLU A 15 14.46 10.59 1.24
CA GLU A 15 15.63 10.12 2.00
C GLU A 15 15.59 8.61 2.21
N ARG A 16 14.39 8.07 2.46
CA ARG A 16 14.20 6.62 2.62
C ARG A 16 14.31 5.84 1.29
N TYR A 17 13.92 6.47 0.18
CA TYR A 17 13.89 5.87 -1.15
C TYR A 17 14.53 6.81 -2.20
N PRO A 18 15.85 7.02 -2.19
CA PRO A 18 16.53 8.06 -2.97
C PRO A 18 16.37 7.87 -4.48
N GLU A 19 16.29 6.63 -4.94
CA GLU A 19 16.13 6.31 -6.36
C GLU A 19 14.69 6.38 -6.87
N ALA A 20 13.72 6.47 -5.97
CA ALA A 20 12.32 6.52 -6.36
C ALA A 20 11.96 7.86 -7.02
N ARG A 21 11.17 7.80 -8.08
CA ARG A 21 10.62 8.97 -8.80
C ARG A 21 9.09 8.90 -8.80
N PRO A 22 8.46 9.05 -7.63
CA PRO A 22 7.02 8.87 -7.53
C PRO A 22 6.25 9.97 -8.26
N ARG A 23 5.09 9.62 -8.77
CA ARG A 23 4.08 10.57 -9.21
C ARG A 23 3.16 10.88 -8.04
N ILE A 24 3.20 12.13 -7.57
CA ILE A 24 2.33 12.63 -6.52
C ILE A 24 0.96 12.94 -7.11
N ILE A 25 -0.09 12.39 -6.53
CA ILE A 25 -1.47 12.67 -6.91
C ILE A 25 -2.13 13.40 -5.75
N SER A 26 -2.70 14.58 -6.00
CA SER A 26 -3.40 15.36 -4.99
C SER A 26 -4.71 15.93 -5.51
N ASP A 27 -5.53 16.42 -4.61
CA ASP A 27 -6.63 17.32 -4.93
C ASP A 27 -6.12 18.72 -5.30
N ASN A 28 -7.05 19.69 -5.43
CA ASN A 28 -6.74 21.08 -5.73
C ASN A 28 -6.60 21.94 -4.47
N GLY A 29 -6.20 21.35 -3.35
CA GLY A 29 -5.96 22.10 -2.12
C GLY A 29 -4.90 23.20 -2.33
N PRO A 30 -5.02 24.35 -1.63
CA PRO A 30 -4.12 25.50 -1.81
C PRO A 30 -2.66 25.14 -1.58
N GLN A 31 -2.37 24.21 -0.69
CA GLN A 31 -1.02 23.70 -0.40
C GLN A 31 -0.34 23.01 -1.59
N PHE A 32 -1.12 22.45 -2.54
CA PHE A 32 -0.61 21.77 -3.73
C PHE A 32 -0.53 22.69 -4.97
N ILE A 33 -1.07 23.91 -4.87
CA ILE A 33 -1.07 24.91 -5.94
C ILE A 33 0.08 25.89 -5.78
N ALA A 34 0.61 26.02 -4.57
CA ALA A 34 1.66 26.95 -4.20
C ALA A 34 2.90 26.79 -5.09
N ASN A 35 3.57 27.90 -5.38
CA ASN A 35 4.74 27.91 -6.27
C ASN A 35 5.95 27.20 -5.63
N ASP A 36 6.08 27.29 -4.31
CA ASP A 36 7.17 26.65 -3.57
C ASP A 36 7.03 25.13 -3.65
N PHE A 37 5.82 24.60 -3.46
CA PHE A 37 5.55 23.17 -3.65
C PHE A 37 5.88 22.68 -5.07
N LYS A 38 5.50 23.44 -6.11
CA LYS A 38 5.83 23.10 -7.50
C LYS A 38 7.33 23.06 -7.74
N SER A 39 8.04 24.03 -7.16
CA SER A 39 9.51 24.11 -7.25
C SER A 39 10.16 22.93 -6.52
N PHE A 40 9.70 22.60 -5.32
CA PHE A 40 10.17 21.46 -4.56
C PHE A 40 9.99 20.14 -5.34
N ILE A 41 8.81 19.89 -5.90
CA ILE A 41 8.52 18.70 -6.71
C ILE A 41 9.47 18.58 -7.89
N ARG A 42 9.69 19.67 -8.62
CA ARG A 42 10.60 19.71 -9.78
C ARG A 42 12.05 19.43 -9.38
N LEU A 43 12.55 20.08 -8.34
CA LEU A 43 13.92 19.90 -7.83
C LEU A 43 14.14 18.49 -7.28
N SER A 44 13.09 17.89 -6.70
CA SER A 44 13.13 16.53 -6.18
C SER A 44 13.07 15.45 -7.27
N GLY A 45 12.89 15.81 -8.55
CA GLY A 45 12.75 14.85 -9.66
C GLY A 45 11.45 14.06 -9.62
N MET A 46 10.45 14.56 -8.91
CA MET A 46 9.11 13.94 -8.82
C MET A 46 8.18 14.56 -9.86
N THR A 47 7.03 13.92 -10.10
CA THR A 47 5.95 14.49 -10.91
C THR A 47 4.72 14.70 -10.06
N HIS A 48 3.95 15.75 -10.38
CA HIS A 48 2.72 16.07 -9.68
C HIS A 48 1.54 16.11 -10.64
N VAL A 49 0.46 15.42 -10.29
CA VAL A 49 -0.80 15.40 -11.03
C VAL A 49 -1.92 15.78 -10.07
N ARG A 50 -2.66 16.79 -10.42
CA ARG A 50 -3.86 17.20 -9.68
C ARG A 50 -5.08 16.43 -10.21
N THR A 51 -5.92 15.95 -9.32
CA THR A 51 -7.18 15.33 -9.71
C THR A 51 -8.13 16.36 -10.30
N SER A 52 -8.87 15.97 -11.33
CA SER A 52 -9.95 16.81 -11.83
C SER A 52 -11.07 16.88 -10.78
N PRO A 53 -11.70 18.06 -10.57
CA PRO A 53 -12.85 18.21 -9.69
C PRO A 53 -14.00 17.26 -10.02
N TYR A 54 -14.11 16.82 -11.26
CA TYR A 54 -15.16 15.93 -11.78
C TYR A 54 -14.75 14.45 -11.85
N TYR A 55 -13.55 14.09 -11.37
CA TYR A 55 -13.06 12.71 -11.41
C TYR A 55 -12.46 12.26 -10.06
N PRO A 56 -13.30 12.10 -9.03
CA PRO A 56 -12.85 11.75 -7.67
C PRO A 56 -12.19 10.37 -7.58
N GLN A 57 -12.42 9.48 -8.55
CA GLN A 57 -11.85 8.13 -8.59
C GLN A 57 -10.32 8.09 -8.57
N SER A 58 -9.66 9.18 -8.95
CA SER A 58 -8.19 9.29 -8.92
C SER A 58 -7.59 9.09 -7.52
N ASN A 59 -8.32 9.42 -6.47
CA ASN A 59 -7.92 9.25 -5.06
C ASN A 59 -8.52 8.01 -4.38
N GLY A 60 -9.24 7.16 -5.12
CA GLY A 60 -9.97 6.03 -4.55
C GLY A 60 -9.11 5.04 -3.76
N LYS A 61 -7.82 4.89 -4.10
CA LYS A 61 -6.88 4.06 -3.32
C LYS A 61 -6.59 4.66 -1.96
N LEU A 62 -6.35 5.96 -1.89
CA LEU A 62 -6.12 6.70 -0.65
C LEU A 62 -7.37 6.72 0.22
N GLU A 63 -8.54 6.96 -0.37
CA GLU A 63 -9.82 6.92 0.34
C GLU A 63 -10.08 5.53 0.94
N ARG A 64 -9.83 4.47 0.19
CA ARG A 64 -9.94 3.09 0.69
C ARG A 64 -8.98 2.83 1.83
N TYR A 65 -7.73 3.29 1.74
CA TYR A 65 -6.76 3.19 2.84
C TYR A 65 -7.25 3.90 4.10
N HIS A 66 -7.72 5.15 3.97
CA HIS A 66 -8.29 5.89 5.09
C HIS A 66 -9.53 5.22 5.69
N LYS A 67 -10.37 4.61 4.84
CA LYS A 67 -11.52 3.83 5.32
C LYS A 67 -11.06 2.63 6.16
N SER A 68 -10.08 1.87 5.68
CA SER A 68 -9.51 0.74 6.44
C SER A 68 -8.88 1.21 7.74
N LEU A 69 -8.05 2.25 7.73
CA LEU A 69 -7.46 2.82 8.94
C LEU A 69 -8.52 3.23 9.97
N LYS A 70 -9.58 3.92 9.54
CA LYS A 70 -10.66 4.35 10.43
C LYS A 70 -11.45 3.17 10.99
N SER A 71 -11.81 2.18 10.16
CA SER A 71 -12.68 1.07 10.56
C SER A 71 -11.95 -0.03 11.32
N GLU A 72 -10.69 -0.28 11.01
CA GLU A 72 -9.94 -1.41 11.56
C GLU A 72 -8.98 -0.99 12.69
N CYS A 73 -8.59 0.29 12.76
CA CYS A 73 -7.68 0.80 13.77
C CYS A 73 -8.35 1.80 14.71
N ILE A 74 -8.76 2.97 14.20
CA ILE A 74 -9.17 4.09 15.07
C ILE A 74 -10.46 3.78 15.83
N ARG A 75 -11.49 3.30 15.14
CA ARG A 75 -12.78 3.02 15.78
C ARG A 75 -12.73 1.89 16.82
N PRO A 76 -12.09 0.72 16.54
CA PRO A 76 -12.02 -0.35 17.54
C PRO A 76 -11.13 -0.02 18.73
N LYS A 77 -10.01 0.70 18.51
CA LYS A 77 -9.06 1.03 19.58
C LYS A 77 -9.47 2.22 20.43
N THR A 78 -10.39 3.09 19.91
CA THR A 78 -10.90 4.29 20.62
C THR A 78 -9.82 5.03 21.43
N PRO A 79 -8.75 5.54 20.78
CA PRO A 79 -7.61 6.12 21.49
C PRO A 79 -8.05 7.30 22.35
N LEU A 80 -7.58 7.36 23.59
CA LEU A 80 -7.94 8.38 24.57
C LEU A 80 -7.02 9.61 24.53
N SER A 81 -5.87 9.48 23.88
CA SER A 81 -4.88 10.56 23.75
C SER A 81 -4.28 10.59 22.35
N LEU A 82 -3.59 11.69 22.02
CA LEU A 82 -2.84 11.79 20.77
C LEU A 82 -1.72 10.73 20.69
N GLU A 83 -1.06 10.46 21.79
CA GLU A 83 0.03 9.47 21.86
C GLU A 83 -0.52 8.05 21.65
N ASP A 84 -1.66 7.72 22.23
CA ASP A 84 -2.33 6.44 21.98
C ASP A 84 -2.76 6.31 20.52
N ALA A 85 -3.27 7.39 19.92
CA ALA A 85 -3.62 7.40 18.50
C ALA A 85 -2.40 7.17 17.60
N LYS A 86 -1.28 7.82 17.87
CA LYS A 86 -0.03 7.64 17.12
C LYS A 86 0.44 6.19 17.19
N ARG A 87 0.56 5.63 18.39
CA ARG A 87 0.97 4.23 18.60
C ARG A 87 0.06 3.26 17.87
N ALA A 88 -1.27 3.44 18.00
CA ALA A 88 -2.23 2.60 17.31
C ALA A 88 -2.10 2.66 15.78
N VAL A 89 -1.83 3.84 15.22
CA VAL A 89 -1.61 4.03 13.79
C VAL A 89 -0.29 3.41 13.34
N GLU A 90 0.78 3.57 14.09
CA GLU A 90 2.09 2.97 13.79
C GLU A 90 2.00 1.44 13.73
N GLU A 91 1.38 0.80 14.72
CA GLU A 91 1.13 -0.65 14.73
C GLU A 91 0.28 -1.08 13.52
N PHE A 92 -0.77 -0.32 13.21
CA PHE A 92 -1.63 -0.62 12.07
C PHE A 92 -0.86 -0.49 10.74
N VAL A 93 -0.05 0.54 10.58
CA VAL A 93 0.74 0.76 9.35
C VAL A 93 1.77 -0.34 9.17
N SER A 94 2.48 -0.75 10.24
CA SER A 94 3.40 -1.87 10.18
C SER A 94 2.68 -3.17 9.78
N HIS A 95 1.58 -3.50 10.46
CA HIS A 95 0.78 -4.67 10.10
C HIS A 95 0.25 -4.60 8.65
N TYR A 96 -0.22 -3.44 8.21
CA TYR A 96 -0.74 -3.23 6.86
C TYR A 96 0.33 -3.46 5.79
N ASN A 97 1.54 -3.00 6.04
CA ASN A 97 2.64 -3.10 5.08
C ASN A 97 3.32 -4.47 5.08
N ASP A 98 3.47 -5.11 6.24
CA ASP A 98 4.33 -6.27 6.41
C ASP A 98 3.56 -7.60 6.54
N HIS A 99 2.27 -7.56 6.87
CA HIS A 99 1.48 -8.77 7.13
C HIS A 99 0.19 -8.87 6.32
N ARG A 100 -0.44 -7.73 5.99
CA ARG A 100 -1.72 -7.75 5.28
C ARG A 100 -1.54 -8.11 3.81
N LEU A 101 -2.21 -9.18 3.37
CA LEU A 101 -2.24 -9.57 1.96
C LEU A 101 -3.26 -8.75 1.18
N HIS A 102 -2.89 -8.30 -0.01
CA HIS A 102 -3.72 -7.46 -0.87
C HIS A 102 -4.03 -8.14 -2.20
N SER A 103 -5.30 -8.36 -2.48
CA SER A 103 -5.75 -8.99 -3.73
C SER A 103 -5.33 -8.22 -4.98
N ALA A 104 -5.32 -6.88 -4.91
CA ALA A 104 -4.94 -6.02 -6.04
C ALA A 104 -3.47 -6.16 -6.48
N ILE A 105 -2.61 -6.75 -5.64
CA ILE A 105 -1.20 -7.02 -5.94
C ILE A 105 -0.86 -8.52 -5.84
N GLY A 106 -1.86 -9.38 -6.08
CA GLY A 106 -1.66 -10.82 -6.11
C GLY A 106 -1.51 -11.48 -4.74
N TYR A 107 -2.20 -10.95 -3.71
CA TYR A 107 -2.15 -11.48 -2.34
C TYR A 107 -0.73 -11.55 -1.75
N VAL A 108 0.07 -10.55 -2.03
CA VAL A 108 1.33 -10.27 -1.32
C VAL A 108 1.16 -9.06 -0.42
N THR A 109 2.14 -8.78 0.43
CA THR A 109 2.16 -7.57 1.25
C THR A 109 2.70 -6.37 0.44
N PRO A 110 2.38 -5.13 0.83
CA PRO A 110 3.02 -3.95 0.23
C PRO A 110 4.54 -3.99 0.29
N SER A 111 5.12 -4.44 1.40
CA SER A 111 6.58 -4.59 1.56
C SER A 111 7.16 -5.63 0.60
N ASP A 112 6.51 -6.78 0.42
CA ASP A 112 6.93 -7.79 -0.57
C ASP A 112 6.93 -7.24 -1.99
N MET A 113 5.89 -6.46 -2.33
CA MET A 113 5.78 -5.84 -3.65
C MET A 113 6.87 -4.78 -3.87
N LEU A 114 7.13 -3.95 -2.86
CA LEU A 114 8.15 -2.90 -2.92
C LEU A 114 9.57 -3.46 -3.06
N GLU A 115 9.86 -4.58 -2.39
CA GLU A 115 11.16 -5.24 -2.40
C GLU A 115 11.32 -6.26 -3.55
N GLY A 116 10.32 -6.39 -4.42
CA GLY A 116 10.37 -7.29 -5.57
C GLY A 116 10.24 -8.78 -5.25
N ARG A 117 9.86 -9.14 -4.00
CA ARG A 117 9.70 -10.54 -3.57
C ARG A 117 8.46 -11.23 -4.14
N GLN A 118 7.51 -10.48 -4.71
CA GLN A 118 6.26 -11.02 -5.25
C GLN A 118 6.46 -12.13 -6.28
N THR A 119 7.47 -12.05 -7.11
CA THR A 119 7.76 -13.07 -8.14
C THR A 119 8.11 -14.41 -7.52
N ILE A 120 8.94 -14.42 -6.48
CA ILE A 120 9.35 -15.62 -5.75
C ILE A 120 8.15 -16.21 -5.01
N ILE A 121 7.37 -15.36 -4.35
CA ILE A 121 6.17 -15.78 -3.60
C ILE A 121 5.14 -16.42 -4.52
N HIS A 122 4.91 -15.83 -5.71
CA HIS A 122 3.97 -16.39 -6.68
C HIS A 122 4.45 -17.73 -7.23
N ALA A 123 5.71 -17.83 -7.63
CA ALA A 123 6.29 -19.09 -8.12
C ALA A 123 6.19 -20.21 -7.08
N GLU A 124 6.45 -19.91 -5.81
CA GLU A 124 6.32 -20.88 -4.73
C GLU A 124 4.87 -21.33 -4.48
N ARG A 125 3.91 -20.42 -4.61
CA ARG A 125 2.48 -20.74 -4.53
C ARG A 125 2.04 -21.65 -5.67
N ASP A 126 2.46 -21.32 -6.89
CA ASP A 126 2.12 -22.10 -8.08
C ASP A 126 2.69 -23.53 -7.96
N ARG A 127 3.94 -23.66 -7.51
CA ARG A 127 4.58 -24.95 -7.24
C ARG A 127 3.79 -25.77 -6.21
N LYS A 128 3.38 -25.15 -5.10
CA LYS A 128 2.59 -25.83 -4.06
C LYS A 128 1.19 -26.24 -4.56
N LEU A 129 0.56 -25.41 -5.36
CA LEU A 129 -0.72 -25.72 -5.97
C LEU A 129 -0.64 -26.90 -6.93
N GLU A 130 0.41 -26.96 -7.75
CA GLU A 130 0.61 -28.08 -8.68
C GLU A 130 0.88 -29.38 -7.93
N GLN A 131 1.78 -29.37 -6.95
CA GLN A 131 2.01 -30.53 -6.08
C GLN A 131 0.71 -31.04 -5.42
N ALA A 132 -0.12 -30.13 -4.90
CA ALA A 132 -1.39 -30.51 -4.30
C ALA A 132 -2.41 -31.06 -5.32
N ARG A 133 -2.34 -30.64 -6.58
CA ARG A 133 -3.15 -31.21 -7.68
C ARG A 133 -2.70 -32.63 -8.02
N GLU A 134 -1.41 -32.84 -8.15
CA GLU A 134 -0.82 -34.14 -8.43
C GLU A 134 -1.12 -35.16 -7.33
N GLU A 135 -0.94 -34.77 -6.06
CA GLU A 135 -1.29 -35.62 -4.92
C GLU A 135 -2.77 -36.03 -4.89
N ARG A 136 -3.66 -35.07 -5.18
CA ARG A 136 -5.11 -35.35 -5.27
C ARG A 136 -5.43 -36.27 -6.43
N ALA A 137 -4.76 -36.11 -7.57
CA ALA A 137 -4.93 -36.99 -8.73
C ALA A 137 -4.46 -38.43 -8.39
N ARG A 138 -3.29 -38.55 -7.77
CA ARG A 138 -2.75 -39.87 -7.33
C ARG A 138 -3.69 -40.57 -6.37
N LYS A 139 -4.14 -39.91 -5.30
CA LYS A 139 -5.09 -40.47 -4.34
C LYS A 139 -6.40 -40.93 -4.98
N ARG A 140 -6.91 -40.16 -5.98
CA ARG A 140 -8.10 -40.57 -6.72
C ARG A 140 -7.86 -41.80 -7.60
N ALA A 141 -6.69 -41.93 -8.22
CA ALA A 141 -6.33 -43.11 -9.00
C ALA A 141 -6.19 -44.35 -8.13
N GLU A 142 -5.54 -44.25 -6.98
CA GLU A 142 -5.40 -45.31 -5.99
C GLU A 142 -6.78 -45.86 -5.51
N LEU A 143 -7.70 -44.93 -5.19
CA LEU A 143 -9.07 -45.33 -4.77
C LEU A 143 -9.87 -46.03 -5.88
N ARG A 144 -9.65 -45.68 -7.15
CA ARG A 144 -10.29 -46.35 -8.28
C ARG A 144 -9.79 -47.77 -8.55
N ASN A 145 -8.53 -48.04 -8.18
CA ASN A 145 -7.92 -49.37 -8.40
C ASN A 145 -8.23 -50.34 -7.27
N VAL A 146 -8.82 -49.89 -6.17
CA VAL A 146 -9.20 -50.71 -4.99
C VAL A 146 -10.70 -51.06 -5.00
N SER A 147 -11.47 -50.46 -5.91
CA SER A 147 -12.89 -50.72 -6.11
C SER A 147 -13.14 -51.62 -7.29
#